data_7dd651aa06549732e17719e332c5c0fb
#
_entry.id   7dd651aa06549732e17719e332c5c0fb
#
_cell.length_a   1.000
_cell.length_b   1.000
_cell.length_c   1.000
_cell.angle_alpha   90.00
_cell.angle_beta   90.00
_cell.angle_gamma   90.00
#
_symmetry.space_group_name_H-M   'P 1'
#
loop_
_entity.id
_entity.type
_entity.pdbx_description
1 polymer ?
#
loop_
_entity_poly.entity_id
_entity_poly.type
_entity_poly.pdbx_seq_one_letter_code
_entity_poly.pdbx_strand_id
1 'polypeptide(L)'
;MYKFLLPTIFFSILILSSCSSEQTNALTESDVEAFLQRVELEDKTLGPIVSSAYWIGANFITYDSQKVVADYGKRYQLLALERARQASSFDGVVVSTENRRKLNLIKSSFVMPSPLDEELAGEISQISAELDAMYGTGEHCFTKDDCY
;
A
#
# COMPACT_ATOMS: atom_id res chain seq x y z
N MET A 1 -39.21 -74.37 -10.60
CA MET A 1 -39.74 -73.27 -9.79
C MET A 1 -38.69 -72.85 -8.76
N TYR A 2 -37.81 -71.88 -9.13
CA TYR A 2 -36.80 -71.39 -8.21
C TYR A 2 -37.14 -69.92 -7.92
N LYS A 3 -37.46 -69.61 -6.67
CA LYS A 3 -37.62 -68.25 -6.13
C LYS A 3 -36.23 -67.73 -5.83
N PHE A 4 -35.75 -66.78 -6.61
CA PHE A 4 -34.57 -66.00 -6.27
C PHE A 4 -34.98 -64.86 -5.30
N LEU A 5 -34.52 -64.95 -4.05
CA LEU A 5 -34.52 -63.84 -3.12
C LEU A 5 -33.32 -62.95 -3.43
N LEU A 6 -33.54 -61.71 -3.85
CA LEU A 6 -32.50 -60.69 -3.87
C LEU A 6 -32.33 -60.09 -2.49
N PRO A 7 -31.11 -60.06 -1.94
CA PRO A 7 -30.85 -59.26 -0.74
C PRO A 7 -30.62 -57.77 -1.18
N THR A 8 -31.49 -56.92 -0.72
CA THR A 8 -31.32 -55.47 -0.83
C THR A 8 -30.17 -55.05 0.11
N ILE A 9 -29.01 -54.77 -0.51
CA ILE A 9 -27.90 -54.11 0.19
C ILE A 9 -28.25 -52.64 0.36
N PHE A 10 -28.58 -52.29 1.57
CA PHE A 10 -28.77 -50.89 1.98
C PHE A 10 -27.39 -50.24 2.16
N PHE A 11 -26.89 -49.59 1.08
CA PHE A 11 -25.63 -48.87 1.13
C PHE A 11 -25.90 -47.51 1.80
N SER A 12 -25.70 -47.46 3.13
CA SER A 12 -25.69 -46.21 3.90
C SER A 12 -24.44 -45.41 3.54
N ILE A 13 -24.62 -44.43 2.65
CA ILE A 13 -23.61 -43.40 2.38
C ILE A 13 -23.61 -42.44 3.58
N LEU A 14 -22.68 -42.67 4.52
CA LEU A 14 -22.30 -41.63 5.50
C LEU A 14 -21.61 -40.50 4.77
N ILE A 15 -22.37 -39.43 4.48
CA ILE A 15 -21.81 -38.15 4.09
C ILE A 15 -21.16 -37.56 5.32
N LEU A 16 -19.87 -37.78 5.48
CA LEU A 16 -19.03 -37.02 6.40
C LEU A 16 -18.97 -35.59 5.86
N SER A 17 -19.88 -34.74 6.35
CA SER A 17 -19.76 -33.29 6.21
C SER A 17 -18.49 -32.88 6.97
N SER A 18 -17.38 -32.85 6.25
CA SER A 18 -16.16 -32.18 6.72
C SER A 18 -16.49 -30.69 6.74
N CYS A 19 -16.97 -30.19 7.88
CA CYS A 19 -16.86 -28.78 8.19
C CYS A 19 -15.35 -28.48 8.28
N SER A 20 -14.78 -28.05 7.18
CA SER A 20 -13.53 -27.32 7.18
C SER A 20 -13.82 -26.01 7.90
N SER A 21 -13.62 -25.99 9.21
CA SER A 21 -13.52 -24.73 9.94
C SER A 21 -12.32 -24.02 9.35
N GLU A 22 -12.55 -23.02 8.55
CA GLU A 22 -11.57 -22.04 8.17
C GLU A 22 -11.06 -21.45 9.51
N GLN A 23 -9.96 -22.00 10.01
CA GLN A 23 -9.24 -21.43 11.12
C GLN A 23 -8.70 -20.10 10.59
N THR A 24 -9.43 -19.03 10.82
CA THR A 24 -8.87 -17.68 10.80
C THR A 24 -7.80 -17.67 11.88
N ASN A 25 -6.55 -17.99 11.48
CA ASN A 25 -5.41 -17.88 12.37
C ASN A 25 -5.37 -16.44 12.84
N ALA A 26 -5.57 -16.22 14.14
CA ALA A 26 -5.44 -14.90 14.72
C ALA A 26 -4.04 -14.37 14.42
N LEU A 27 -3.95 -13.10 13.98
CA LEU A 27 -2.68 -12.45 13.70
C LEU A 27 -1.80 -12.43 14.95
N THR A 28 -0.53 -12.67 14.78
CA THR A 28 0.47 -12.83 15.83
C THR A 28 1.55 -11.75 15.77
N GLU A 29 2.39 -11.66 16.82
CA GLU A 29 3.56 -10.79 16.80
C GLU A 29 4.53 -11.14 15.67
N SER A 30 4.70 -12.43 15.34
CA SER A 30 5.53 -12.87 14.21
C SER A 30 5.02 -12.34 12.86
N ASP A 31 3.70 -12.23 12.68
CA ASP A 31 3.12 -11.64 11.47
C ASP A 31 3.43 -10.15 11.36
N VAL A 32 3.43 -9.46 12.51
CA VAL A 32 3.83 -8.04 12.59
C VAL A 32 5.31 -7.88 12.24
N GLU A 33 6.19 -8.72 12.78
CA GLU A 33 7.62 -8.68 12.48
C GLU A 33 7.89 -8.93 10.99
N ALA A 34 7.26 -9.93 10.42
CA ALA A 34 7.36 -10.23 8.98
C ALA A 34 6.89 -9.04 8.12
N PHE A 35 5.78 -8.41 8.51
CA PHE A 35 5.28 -7.21 7.84
C PHE A 35 6.27 -6.05 7.92
N LEU A 36 6.81 -5.75 9.11
CA LEU A 36 7.77 -4.65 9.30
C LEU A 36 9.07 -4.89 8.53
N GLN A 37 9.60 -6.12 8.53
CA GLN A 37 10.78 -6.48 7.74
C GLN A 37 10.55 -6.29 6.23
N ARG A 38 9.38 -6.65 5.72
CA ARG A 38 9.03 -6.43 4.32
C ARG A 38 8.98 -4.94 4.00
N VAL A 39 8.33 -4.12 4.84
CA VAL A 39 8.30 -2.65 4.64
C VAL A 39 9.71 -2.06 4.62
N GLU A 40 10.59 -2.48 5.53
CA GLU A 40 11.99 -2.03 5.57
C GLU A 40 12.76 -2.42 4.30
N LEU A 41 12.53 -3.62 3.75
CA LEU A 41 13.16 -4.07 2.52
C LEU A 41 12.65 -3.29 1.30
N GLU A 42 11.35 -3.07 1.22
CA GLU A 42 10.72 -2.27 0.17
C GLU A 42 11.25 -0.83 0.19
N ASP A 43 11.38 -0.22 1.38
CA ASP A 43 11.93 1.13 1.52
C ASP A 43 13.41 1.21 1.13
N LYS A 44 14.22 0.22 1.47
CA LYS A 44 15.62 0.15 1.01
C LYS A 44 15.74 0.06 -0.50
N THR A 45 14.77 -0.55 -1.17
CA THR A 45 14.79 -0.75 -2.62
C THR A 45 14.19 0.44 -3.36
N LEU A 46 13.01 0.90 -2.96
CA LEU A 46 12.26 1.94 -3.66
C LEU A 46 12.63 3.35 -3.20
N GLY A 47 12.96 3.53 -1.93
CA GLY A 47 13.25 4.84 -1.34
C GLY A 47 14.32 5.64 -2.09
N PRO A 48 15.49 5.09 -2.41
CA PRO A 48 16.51 5.81 -3.17
C PRO A 48 16.05 6.25 -4.56
N ILE A 49 15.22 5.45 -5.23
CA ILE A 49 14.69 5.76 -6.56
C ILE A 49 13.69 6.91 -6.48
N VAL A 50 12.75 6.84 -5.51
CA VAL A 50 11.76 7.90 -5.26
C VAL A 50 12.47 9.21 -4.89
N SER A 51 13.44 9.16 -3.97
CA SER A 51 14.22 10.34 -3.58
C SER A 51 14.97 10.95 -4.78
N SER A 52 15.53 10.13 -5.66
CA SER A 52 16.19 10.60 -6.88
C SER A 52 15.21 11.25 -7.86
N ALA A 53 14.01 10.69 -8.01
CA ALA A 53 12.96 11.27 -8.85
C ALA A 53 12.56 12.67 -8.35
N TYR A 54 12.31 12.82 -7.04
CA TYR A 54 12.01 14.12 -6.44
C TYR A 54 13.16 15.10 -6.55
N TRP A 55 14.41 14.64 -6.35
CA TRP A 55 15.60 15.50 -6.52
C TRP A 55 15.73 16.01 -7.95
N ILE A 56 15.52 15.16 -8.96
CA ILE A 56 15.53 15.54 -10.37
C ILE A 56 14.42 16.58 -10.64
N GLY A 57 13.19 16.33 -10.17
CA GLY A 57 12.07 17.25 -10.35
C GLY A 57 12.29 18.63 -9.71
N ALA A 58 12.96 18.67 -8.55
CA ALA A 58 13.25 19.91 -7.84
C ALA A 58 14.40 20.73 -8.49
N ASN A 59 15.35 20.07 -9.14
CA ASN A 59 16.52 20.75 -9.71
C ASN A 59 16.44 20.98 -11.22
N PHE A 60 15.65 20.17 -11.93
CA PHE A 60 15.48 20.28 -13.38
C PHE A 60 13.98 20.33 -13.68
N ILE A 61 13.39 21.52 -13.56
CA ILE A 61 11.94 21.72 -13.71
C ILE A 61 11.58 21.70 -15.20
N THR A 62 11.32 20.49 -15.71
CA THR A 62 10.93 20.23 -17.09
C THR A 62 9.66 19.36 -17.12
N TYR A 63 8.98 19.34 -18.26
CA TYR A 63 7.83 18.45 -18.46
C TYR A 63 8.17 16.97 -18.18
N ASP A 64 9.34 16.51 -18.61
CA ASP A 64 9.74 15.11 -18.44
C ASP A 64 10.06 14.78 -16.98
N SER A 65 10.74 15.69 -16.26
CA SER A 65 11.02 15.49 -14.84
C SER A 65 9.74 15.48 -13.99
N GLN A 66 8.76 16.31 -14.31
CA GLN A 66 7.45 16.33 -13.66
C GLN A 66 6.70 15.00 -13.86
N LYS A 67 6.74 14.42 -15.07
CA LYS A 67 6.18 13.09 -15.32
C LYS A 67 6.84 12.00 -14.50
N VAL A 68 8.16 12.04 -14.37
CA VAL A 68 8.90 11.09 -13.53
C VAL A 68 8.49 11.22 -12.06
N VAL A 69 8.40 12.45 -11.55
CA VAL A 69 7.94 12.72 -10.17
C VAL A 69 6.52 12.21 -9.96
N ALA A 70 5.60 12.51 -10.88
CA ALA A 70 4.21 12.08 -10.78
C ALA A 70 4.08 10.55 -10.77
N ASP A 71 4.81 9.82 -11.63
CA ASP A 71 4.76 8.36 -11.70
C ASP A 71 5.29 7.71 -10.42
N TYR A 72 6.44 8.15 -9.93
CA TYR A 72 7.00 7.63 -8.67
C TYR A 72 6.19 8.06 -7.45
N GLY A 73 5.65 9.27 -7.45
CA GLY A 73 4.76 9.78 -6.43
C GLY A 73 3.50 8.92 -6.30
N LYS A 74 2.82 8.64 -7.42
CA LYS A 74 1.67 7.74 -7.48
C LYS A 74 1.99 6.36 -6.90
N ARG A 75 3.07 5.74 -7.37
CA ARG A 75 3.48 4.40 -6.90
C ARG A 75 3.75 4.37 -5.40
N TYR A 76 4.43 5.38 -4.89
CA TYR A 76 4.74 5.47 -3.47
C TYR A 76 3.49 5.71 -2.62
N GLN A 77 2.56 6.55 -3.07
CA GLN A 77 1.30 6.82 -2.38
C GLN A 77 0.41 5.57 -2.29
N LEU A 78 0.27 4.81 -3.39
CA LEU A 78 -0.50 3.57 -3.39
C LEU A 78 0.11 2.53 -2.45
N LEU A 79 1.43 2.36 -2.48
CA LEU A 79 2.15 1.46 -1.58
C LEU A 79 1.97 1.87 -0.11
N ALA A 80 2.09 3.16 0.19
CA ALA A 80 1.93 3.68 1.54
C ALA A 80 0.50 3.44 2.06
N LEU A 81 -0.53 3.62 1.21
CA LEU A 81 -1.92 3.34 1.55
C LEU A 81 -2.15 1.85 1.87
N GLU A 82 -1.61 0.95 1.07
CA GLU A 82 -1.68 -0.48 1.31
C GLU A 82 -1.03 -0.86 2.64
N ARG A 83 0.17 -0.33 2.90
CA ARG A 83 0.90 -0.54 4.16
C ARG A 83 0.13 -0.03 5.37
N ALA A 84 -0.50 1.14 5.30
CA ALA A 84 -1.28 1.69 6.40
C ALA A 84 -2.51 0.84 6.72
N ARG A 85 -3.20 0.30 5.72
CA ARG A 85 -4.31 -0.64 5.90
C ARG A 85 -3.85 -1.92 6.57
N GLN A 86 -2.73 -2.47 6.11
CA GLN A 86 -2.16 -3.67 6.68
C GLN A 86 -1.67 -3.43 8.11
N ALA A 87 -1.03 -2.29 8.39
CA ALA A 87 -0.66 -1.89 9.75
C ALA A 87 -1.87 -1.77 10.68
N SER A 88 -3.02 -1.29 10.17
CA SER A 88 -4.26 -1.18 10.95
C SER A 88 -4.86 -2.54 11.28
N SER A 89 -4.66 -3.58 10.46
CA SER A 89 -5.13 -4.94 10.80
C SER A 89 -4.43 -5.53 12.02
N PHE A 90 -3.27 -5.00 12.41
CA PHE A 90 -2.51 -5.41 13.59
C PHE A 90 -2.84 -4.65 14.87
N ASP A 91 -3.88 -3.80 14.89
CA ASP A 91 -4.17 -2.96 16.06
C ASP A 91 -4.49 -3.77 17.33
N GLY A 92 -5.14 -4.91 17.19
CA GLY A 92 -5.45 -5.82 18.31
C GLY A 92 -4.33 -6.78 18.73
N VAL A 93 -3.21 -6.83 17.98
CA VAL A 93 -2.12 -7.76 18.26
C VAL A 93 -1.23 -7.22 19.38
N VAL A 94 -0.91 -8.07 20.36
CA VAL A 94 0.05 -7.72 21.43
C VAL A 94 1.46 -7.80 20.85
N VAL A 95 2.16 -6.67 20.86
CA VAL A 95 3.52 -6.52 20.30
C VAL A 95 4.39 -5.65 21.20
N SER A 96 5.68 -5.67 20.99
CA SER A 96 6.63 -4.77 21.68
C SER A 96 6.27 -3.28 21.45
N THR A 97 6.67 -2.43 22.37
CA THR A 97 6.48 -0.97 22.26
C THR A 97 7.11 -0.40 20.99
N GLU A 98 8.26 -0.95 20.58
CA GLU A 98 8.96 -0.55 19.36
C GLU A 98 8.15 -0.89 18.13
N ASN A 99 7.66 -2.15 18.01
CA ASN A 99 6.83 -2.58 16.89
C ASN A 99 5.52 -1.79 16.83
N ARG A 100 4.87 -1.53 17.98
CA ARG A 100 3.68 -0.66 18.04
C ARG A 100 3.96 0.74 17.52
N ARG A 101 5.11 1.33 17.90
CA ARG A 101 5.52 2.63 17.38
C ARG A 101 5.73 2.61 15.87
N LYS A 102 6.41 1.58 15.33
CA LYS A 102 6.62 1.43 13.87
C LYS A 102 5.27 1.34 13.13
N LEU A 103 4.34 0.51 13.61
CA LEU A 103 2.99 0.41 13.03
C LEU A 103 2.26 1.76 13.02
N ASN A 104 2.34 2.51 14.12
CA ASN A 104 1.71 3.82 14.21
C ASN A 104 2.33 4.84 13.25
N LEU A 105 3.65 4.82 13.08
CA LEU A 105 4.33 5.67 12.09
C LEU A 105 3.88 5.34 10.66
N ILE A 106 3.77 4.06 10.29
CA ILE A 106 3.27 3.64 8.99
C ILE A 106 1.84 4.13 8.77
N LYS A 107 0.96 4.01 9.77
CA LYS A 107 -0.43 4.48 9.69
C LYS A 107 -0.55 6.01 9.55
N SER A 108 0.38 6.75 10.12
CA SER A 108 0.37 8.24 10.12
C SER A 108 1.24 8.86 9.04
N SER A 109 1.83 8.07 8.15
CA SER A 109 2.75 8.57 7.11
C SER A 109 2.06 9.35 5.98
N PHE A 110 0.73 9.44 6.01
CA PHE A 110 -0.04 10.20 5.02
C PHE A 110 -0.25 11.64 5.45
N VAL A 111 0.21 12.56 4.63
CA VAL A 111 -0.19 13.98 4.71
C VAL A 111 -1.55 14.18 4.04
N MET A 112 -1.79 13.45 2.95
CA MET A 112 -3.05 13.43 2.21
C MET A 112 -3.45 11.98 1.92
N PRO A 113 -4.71 11.57 2.19
CA PRO A 113 -5.15 10.23 1.81
C PRO A 113 -5.16 10.09 0.29
N SER A 114 -4.44 9.11 -0.22
CA SER A 114 -4.52 8.74 -1.63
C SER A 114 -5.82 7.97 -1.88
N PRO A 115 -6.55 8.25 -2.97
CA PRO A 115 -7.67 7.43 -3.38
C PRO A 115 -7.19 6.01 -3.74
N LEU A 116 -8.10 5.03 -3.59
CA LEU A 116 -7.83 3.64 -3.99
C LEU A 116 -7.84 3.45 -5.49
N ASP A 117 -8.54 4.31 -6.17
CA ASP A 117 -8.63 4.33 -7.61
C ASP A 117 -7.30 4.80 -8.20
N GLU A 118 -6.72 3.98 -9.06
CA GLU A 118 -5.41 4.24 -9.65
C GLU A 118 -5.40 5.45 -10.59
N GLU A 119 -6.52 5.72 -11.26
CA GLU A 119 -6.64 6.87 -12.16
C GLU A 119 -6.64 8.16 -11.36
N LEU A 120 -7.47 8.23 -10.31
CA LEU A 120 -7.51 9.39 -9.39
C LEU A 120 -6.19 9.58 -8.65
N ALA A 121 -5.53 8.50 -8.22
CA ALA A 121 -4.20 8.60 -7.60
C ALA A 121 -3.15 9.14 -8.57
N GLY A 122 -3.25 8.78 -9.85
CA GLY A 122 -2.40 9.31 -10.92
C GLY A 122 -2.66 10.80 -11.16
N GLU A 123 -3.91 11.21 -11.22
CA GLU A 123 -4.32 12.62 -11.40
C GLU A 123 -3.82 13.49 -10.25
N ILE A 124 -4.00 13.07 -8.99
CA ILE A 124 -3.48 13.80 -7.82
C ILE A 124 -1.96 13.91 -7.85
N SER A 125 -1.25 12.85 -8.23
CA SER A 125 0.21 12.88 -8.33
C SER A 125 0.69 13.83 -9.43
N GLN A 126 -0.02 13.87 -10.55
CA GLN A 126 0.27 14.80 -11.65
C GLN A 126 0.05 16.25 -11.21
N ILE A 127 -1.09 16.56 -10.60
CA ILE A 127 -1.41 17.91 -10.08
C ILE A 127 -0.36 18.32 -9.02
N SER A 128 0.04 17.44 -8.13
CA SER A 128 1.06 17.73 -7.12
C SER A 128 2.41 18.08 -7.76
N ALA A 129 2.83 17.32 -8.77
CA ALA A 129 4.08 17.61 -9.50
C ALA A 129 4.02 18.94 -10.27
N GLU A 130 2.88 19.27 -10.86
CA GLU A 130 2.65 20.55 -11.54
C GLU A 130 2.69 21.72 -10.56
N LEU A 131 2.07 21.58 -9.38
CA LEU A 131 2.10 22.61 -8.34
C LEU A 131 3.52 22.83 -7.81
N ASP A 132 4.29 21.77 -7.57
CA ASP A 132 5.69 21.87 -7.15
C ASP A 132 6.54 22.57 -8.22
N ALA A 133 6.30 22.28 -9.50
CA ALA A 133 6.98 22.94 -10.59
C ALA A 133 6.59 24.44 -10.71
N MET A 134 5.32 24.76 -10.57
CA MET A 134 4.85 26.16 -10.55
C MET A 134 5.48 26.96 -9.41
N TYR A 135 5.59 26.33 -8.22
CA TYR A 135 6.26 26.94 -7.07
C TYR A 135 7.74 27.17 -7.34
N GLY A 136 8.44 26.19 -7.92
CA GLY A 136 9.88 26.24 -8.20
C GLY A 136 10.27 27.18 -9.36
N THR A 137 9.31 27.53 -10.24
CA THR A 137 9.52 28.47 -11.34
C THR A 137 8.87 29.83 -11.08
N GLY A 138 8.20 29.99 -9.94
CA GLY A 138 7.53 31.23 -9.57
C GLY A 138 8.53 32.35 -9.33
N GLU A 139 8.21 33.53 -9.86
CA GLU A 139 8.96 34.77 -9.63
C GLU A 139 8.14 35.71 -8.76
N HIS A 140 8.78 36.33 -7.80
CA HIS A 140 8.19 37.42 -7.05
C HIS A 140 8.73 38.75 -7.56
N CYS A 141 7.83 39.63 -8.01
CA CYS A 141 8.20 40.92 -8.55
C CYS A 141 7.70 42.05 -7.63
N PHE A 142 8.58 42.87 -7.12
CA PHE A 142 8.18 44.10 -6.41
C PHE A 142 7.72 45.20 -7.40
N THR A 143 8.33 45.24 -8.58
CA THR A 143 7.94 46.08 -9.68
C THR A 143 7.98 45.27 -10.98
N LYS A 144 7.50 45.82 -12.10
CA LYS A 144 7.48 45.11 -13.38
C LYS A 144 8.87 44.68 -13.87
N ASP A 145 9.94 45.32 -13.38
CA ASP A 145 11.32 45.12 -13.80
C ASP A 145 12.24 44.60 -12.65
N ASP A 146 11.65 44.30 -11.48
CA ASP A 146 12.37 43.88 -10.27
C ASP A 146 11.77 42.57 -9.77
N CYS A 147 12.14 41.50 -10.43
CA CYS A 147 11.71 40.12 -10.12
C CYS A 147 12.89 39.27 -9.63
N TYR A 148 12.63 38.37 -8.68
CA TYR A 148 13.57 37.36 -8.18
C TYR A 148 12.86 36.08 -7.68
#